data_30079d3515087d1a39b6558b0ca0e691
#
_entry.id   30079d3515087d1a39b6558b0ca0e691
#
_cell.length_a   1.000
_cell.length_b   1.000
_cell.length_c   1.000
_cell.angle_alpha   90.00
_cell.angle_beta   90.00
_cell.angle_gamma   90.00
#
_symmetry.space_group_name_H-M   'P 1'
#
loop_
_entity.id
_entity.type
_entity.pdbx_description
1 polymer ?
#
loop_
_entity_poly.entity_id
_entity_poly.type
_entity_poly.pdbx_seq_one_letter_code
_entity_poly.pdbx_strand_id
1 'polypeptide(L)'
;PGIYTVEKLSNEQYHAADGISKSGLDLILRSPAHYRFSEKREATRAMEIGTALHCAILEPERFAADYMLLREVTDRRASAYKEACKVWSAERVLTGSEADRVAGMQESVLSHPVLGRFVKAHGRCELSVFATDPETGVLVKCRFDKLLDAKLAIDVKKTQDLRDFGKSVAYYGYHMQAAFYTDVWKWATGEDLDGFMFAAVEEQMPHASAMITLDDEAMDIGRMEYRKALNTYAECFERDEWNGIYQELAPVQLPS
;
A
#
# COMPACT_ATOMS: atom_id res chain seq x y z
N PRO A 1 -20.06 16.32 -13.48
CA PRO A 1 -20.13 14.87 -13.42
C PRO A 1 -18.70 14.35 -13.33
N GLY A 2 -18.33 13.80 -12.16
CA GLY A 2 -16.98 13.28 -11.93
C GLY A 2 -16.71 12.07 -12.82
N ILE A 3 -15.45 11.91 -13.22
CA ILE A 3 -14.97 10.69 -13.87
C ILE A 3 -14.76 9.67 -12.76
N TYR A 4 -15.56 8.63 -12.77
CA TYR A 4 -15.43 7.51 -11.84
C TYR A 4 -15.00 6.28 -12.63
N THR A 5 -13.95 5.63 -12.20
CA THR A 5 -13.51 4.41 -12.85
C THR A 5 -13.07 3.42 -11.79
N VAL A 6 -13.59 2.20 -11.91
CA VAL A 6 -13.21 1.06 -11.08
C VAL A 6 -12.66 -0.01 -12.02
N GLU A 7 -11.33 -0.13 -12.10
CA GLU A 7 -10.68 -0.95 -13.13
C GLU A 7 -9.53 -1.79 -12.55
N LYS A 8 -9.26 -2.93 -13.20
CA LYS A 8 -8.03 -3.69 -12.96
C LYS A 8 -6.96 -3.22 -13.94
N LEU A 9 -6.09 -2.31 -13.47
CA LEU A 9 -4.95 -1.82 -14.23
C LEU A 9 -3.67 -2.59 -13.87
N SER A 10 -2.71 -2.64 -14.80
CA SER A 10 -1.35 -3.06 -14.43
C SER A 10 -0.74 -2.07 -13.43
N ASN A 11 0.32 -2.49 -12.72
CA ASN A 11 1.02 -1.60 -11.79
C ASN A 11 1.57 -0.36 -12.51
N GLU A 12 2.13 -0.54 -13.71
CA GLU A 12 2.64 0.57 -14.52
C GLU A 12 1.54 1.53 -14.96
N GLN A 13 0.41 1.00 -15.44
CA GLN A 13 -0.75 1.79 -15.84
C GLN A 13 -1.32 2.59 -14.67
N TYR A 14 -1.44 1.97 -13.48
CA TYR A 14 -1.94 2.68 -12.30
C TYR A 14 -0.99 3.81 -11.88
N HIS A 15 0.32 3.58 -11.88
CA HIS A 15 1.28 4.61 -11.50
C HIS A 15 1.37 5.74 -12.54
N ALA A 16 1.19 5.44 -13.82
CA ALA A 16 1.20 6.42 -14.90
C ALA A 16 -0.11 7.23 -15.00
N ALA A 17 -1.21 6.72 -14.45
CA ALA A 17 -2.50 7.40 -14.51
C ALA A 17 -2.50 8.68 -13.66
N ASP A 18 -3.27 9.67 -14.08
CA ASP A 18 -3.50 10.90 -13.33
C ASP A 18 -4.22 10.64 -12.00
N GLY A 19 -4.15 11.60 -11.10
CA GLY A 19 -4.76 11.56 -9.78
C GLY A 19 -3.73 11.36 -8.66
N ILE A 20 -3.94 12.09 -7.56
CA ILE A 20 -3.10 11.97 -6.37
C ILE A 20 -3.50 10.72 -5.57
N SER A 21 -2.51 9.95 -5.15
CA SER A 21 -2.69 8.75 -4.32
C SER A 21 -2.31 9.03 -2.87
N LYS A 22 -2.59 8.08 -1.97
CA LYS A 22 -2.17 8.15 -0.56
C LYS A 22 -0.69 8.46 -0.41
N SER A 23 0.19 7.83 -1.18
CA SER A 23 1.62 8.12 -1.14
C SER A 23 1.97 9.53 -1.63
N GLY A 24 1.20 10.08 -2.55
CA GLY A 24 1.32 11.49 -2.93
C GLY A 24 0.91 12.42 -1.79
N LEU A 25 -0.18 12.10 -1.09
CA LEU A 25 -0.63 12.85 0.08
C LEU A 25 0.38 12.79 1.24
N ASP A 26 1.06 11.67 1.46
CA ASP A 26 2.16 11.58 2.44
C ASP A 26 3.30 12.58 2.11
N LEU A 27 3.62 12.72 0.84
CA LEU A 27 4.63 13.69 0.41
C LEU A 27 4.16 15.14 0.63
N ILE A 28 2.89 15.44 0.37
CA ILE A 28 2.28 16.75 0.67
C ILE A 28 2.34 17.06 2.17
N LEU A 29 1.99 16.09 3.04
CA LEU A 29 2.09 16.26 4.49
C LEU A 29 3.52 16.53 4.95
N ARG A 30 4.49 15.96 4.26
CA ARG A 30 5.90 16.26 4.52
C ARG A 30 6.27 17.68 4.09
N SER A 31 5.98 18.08 2.88
CA SER A 31 5.85 19.44 2.34
C SER A 31 5.42 19.39 0.87
N PRO A 32 4.76 20.42 0.34
CA PRO A 32 4.44 20.52 -1.09
C PRO A 32 5.65 20.33 -2.01
N ALA A 33 6.80 20.88 -1.64
CA ALA A 33 8.05 20.72 -2.39
C ALA A 33 8.49 19.24 -2.48
N HIS A 34 8.29 18.44 -1.43
CA HIS A 34 8.59 17.00 -1.48
C HIS A 34 7.71 16.26 -2.48
N TYR A 35 6.46 16.65 -2.63
CA TYR A 35 5.59 16.08 -3.66
C TYR A 35 6.05 16.50 -5.07
N ARG A 36 6.29 17.80 -5.28
CA ARG A 36 6.56 18.36 -6.60
C ARG A 36 7.91 17.95 -7.18
N PHE A 37 8.92 17.80 -6.31
CA PHE A 37 10.31 17.56 -6.70
C PHE A 37 10.84 16.17 -6.29
N SER A 38 9.98 15.27 -5.76
CA SER A 38 10.44 13.93 -5.44
C SER A 38 10.69 13.13 -6.71
N GLU A 39 11.89 12.59 -6.82
CA GLU A 39 12.20 11.61 -7.84
C GLU A 39 11.52 10.26 -7.51
N LYS A 40 11.20 9.51 -8.54
CA LYS A 40 10.67 8.14 -8.38
C LYS A 40 11.76 7.29 -7.70
N ARG A 41 11.53 6.92 -6.44
CA ARG A 41 12.47 6.07 -5.72
C ARG A 41 12.44 4.66 -6.28
N GLU A 42 13.62 4.07 -6.42
CA GLU A 42 13.72 2.64 -6.68
C GLU A 42 13.12 1.85 -5.50
N ALA A 43 12.43 0.76 -5.84
CA ALA A 43 11.89 -0.12 -4.82
C ALA A 43 13.03 -0.76 -4.01
N THR A 44 12.92 -0.72 -2.70
CA THR A 44 13.86 -1.46 -1.85
C THR A 44 13.53 -2.95 -1.88
N ARG A 45 14.51 -3.81 -1.58
CA ARG A 45 14.26 -5.26 -1.49
C ARG A 45 13.13 -5.62 -0.53
N ALA A 46 13.01 -4.90 0.56
CA ALA A 46 11.91 -5.09 1.50
C ALA A 46 10.53 -4.80 0.87
N MET A 47 10.45 -3.81 -0.02
CA MET A 47 9.22 -3.52 -0.77
C MET A 47 8.94 -4.60 -1.82
N GLU A 48 9.97 -5.08 -2.54
CA GLU A 48 9.84 -6.17 -3.51
C GLU A 48 9.34 -7.47 -2.86
N ILE A 49 9.84 -7.82 -1.67
CA ILE A 49 9.35 -8.96 -0.88
C ILE A 49 7.89 -8.72 -0.43
N GLY A 50 7.52 -7.49 -0.08
CA GLY A 50 6.13 -7.12 0.20
C GLY A 50 5.23 -7.36 -1.01
N THR A 51 5.64 -6.91 -2.19
CA THR A 51 4.91 -7.14 -3.46
C THR A 51 4.77 -8.63 -3.78
N ALA A 52 5.85 -9.41 -3.58
CA ALA A 52 5.82 -10.85 -3.75
C ALA A 52 4.83 -11.52 -2.78
N LEU A 53 4.80 -11.08 -1.52
CA LEU A 53 3.86 -11.58 -0.51
C LEU A 53 2.40 -11.27 -0.88
N HIS A 54 2.10 -10.04 -1.29
CA HIS A 54 0.75 -9.66 -1.76
C HIS A 54 0.32 -10.58 -2.90
N CYS A 55 1.17 -10.77 -3.91
CA CYS A 55 0.89 -11.65 -5.03
C CYS A 55 0.69 -13.10 -4.58
N ALA A 56 1.55 -13.62 -3.70
CA ALA A 56 1.45 -14.99 -3.20
C ALA A 56 0.15 -15.24 -2.42
N ILE A 57 -0.29 -14.28 -1.60
CA ILE A 57 -1.52 -14.41 -0.79
C ILE A 57 -2.77 -14.22 -1.65
N LEU A 58 -2.81 -13.22 -2.51
CA LEU A 58 -4.03 -12.77 -3.16
C LEU A 58 -4.23 -13.36 -4.56
N GLU A 59 -3.14 -13.63 -5.28
CA GLU A 59 -3.13 -14.14 -6.65
C GLU A 59 -2.10 -15.31 -6.79
N PRO A 60 -2.28 -16.45 -6.08
CA PRO A 60 -1.26 -17.51 -5.99
C PRO A 60 -0.89 -18.12 -7.35
N GLU A 61 -1.83 -18.22 -8.27
CA GLU A 61 -1.56 -18.70 -9.64
C GLU A 61 -0.65 -17.75 -10.40
N ARG A 62 -0.88 -16.44 -10.23
CA ARG A 62 -0.03 -15.40 -10.80
C ARG A 62 1.34 -15.38 -10.16
N PHE A 63 1.43 -15.57 -8.84
CA PHE A 63 2.71 -15.69 -8.15
C PHE A 63 3.53 -16.87 -8.72
N ALA A 64 2.92 -18.02 -8.91
CA ALA A 64 3.58 -19.20 -9.50
C ALA A 64 4.04 -18.97 -10.95
N ALA A 65 3.33 -18.14 -11.72
CA ALA A 65 3.67 -17.83 -13.10
C ALA A 65 4.74 -16.70 -13.23
N ASP A 66 4.67 -15.70 -12.33
CA ASP A 66 5.42 -14.45 -12.46
C ASP A 66 6.70 -14.42 -11.63
N TYR A 67 6.92 -15.36 -10.69
CA TYR A 67 8.09 -15.36 -9.82
C TYR A 67 8.98 -16.59 -10.01
N MET A 68 10.29 -16.35 -10.10
CA MET A 68 11.32 -17.39 -10.14
C MET A 68 11.84 -17.65 -8.72
N LEU A 69 11.67 -18.88 -8.23
CA LEU A 69 12.12 -19.30 -6.91
C LEU A 69 13.40 -20.12 -7.00
N LEU A 70 14.52 -19.55 -6.64
CA LEU A 70 15.83 -20.20 -6.66
C LEU A 70 16.13 -20.85 -5.29
N ARG A 71 15.46 -21.96 -4.99
CA ARG A 71 15.49 -22.59 -3.67
C ARG A 71 16.89 -22.98 -3.17
N GLU A 72 17.79 -23.35 -4.08
CA GLU A 72 19.17 -23.73 -3.74
C GLU A 72 20.14 -22.55 -3.66
N VAL A 73 19.67 -21.34 -3.95
CA VAL A 73 20.49 -20.14 -3.97
C VAL A 73 20.19 -19.28 -2.73
N THR A 74 21.19 -19.13 -1.87
CA THR A 74 21.05 -18.34 -0.63
C THR A 74 21.54 -16.92 -0.74
N ASP A 75 22.36 -16.59 -1.75
CA ASP A 75 23.01 -15.28 -1.93
C ASP A 75 22.72 -14.73 -3.33
N ARG A 76 22.25 -13.51 -3.41
CA ARG A 76 21.99 -12.78 -4.67
C ARG A 76 23.27 -12.51 -5.48
N ARG A 77 24.45 -12.62 -4.87
CA ARG A 77 25.75 -12.51 -5.56
C ARG A 77 26.12 -13.78 -6.35
N ALA A 78 25.43 -14.89 -6.10
CA ALA A 78 25.66 -16.15 -6.80
C ALA A 78 25.45 -16.01 -8.32
N SER A 79 26.22 -16.75 -9.10
CA SER A 79 26.11 -16.75 -10.57
C SER A 79 24.71 -17.15 -11.02
N ALA A 80 24.13 -18.18 -10.40
CA ALA A 80 22.78 -18.64 -10.71
C ALA A 80 21.70 -17.54 -10.54
N TYR A 81 21.82 -16.70 -9.49
CA TYR A 81 20.90 -15.56 -9.32
C TYR A 81 21.08 -14.54 -10.46
N LYS A 82 22.33 -14.19 -10.79
CA LYS A 82 22.63 -13.23 -11.87
C LYS A 82 22.17 -13.73 -13.24
N GLU A 83 22.29 -15.04 -13.50
CA GLU A 83 21.79 -15.62 -14.75
C GLU A 83 20.24 -15.60 -14.80
N ALA A 84 19.57 -15.92 -13.69
CA ALA A 84 18.11 -15.81 -13.61
C ALA A 84 17.63 -14.36 -13.87
N CYS A 85 18.34 -13.36 -13.35
CA CYS A 85 18.03 -11.94 -13.57
C CYS A 85 18.25 -11.45 -15.03
N LYS A 86 18.85 -12.24 -15.90
CA LYS A 86 18.93 -11.94 -17.34
C LYS A 86 17.62 -12.29 -18.07
N VAL A 87 16.83 -13.20 -17.51
CA VAL A 87 15.58 -13.70 -18.09
C VAL A 87 14.36 -13.11 -17.36
N TRP A 88 14.48 -12.99 -16.03
CA TRP A 88 13.46 -12.44 -15.15
C TRP A 88 13.94 -11.12 -14.59
N SER A 89 13.02 -10.16 -14.39
CA SER A 89 13.39 -8.95 -13.67
C SER A 89 13.79 -9.27 -12.21
N ALA A 90 14.78 -8.56 -11.68
CA ALA A 90 15.39 -8.88 -10.40
C ALA A 90 14.40 -8.88 -9.23
N GLU A 91 13.35 -8.04 -9.28
CA GLU A 91 12.27 -7.98 -8.29
C GLU A 91 11.39 -9.24 -8.29
N ARG A 92 11.42 -10.05 -9.36
CA ARG A 92 10.66 -11.30 -9.49
C ARG A 92 11.49 -12.56 -9.25
N VAL A 93 12.79 -12.40 -8.97
CA VAL A 93 13.68 -13.53 -8.62
C VAL A 93 13.87 -13.56 -7.10
N LEU A 94 13.42 -14.64 -6.46
CA LEU A 94 13.57 -14.85 -5.02
C LEU A 94 14.64 -15.91 -4.75
N THR A 95 15.56 -15.63 -3.83
CA THR A 95 16.48 -16.65 -3.27
C THR A 95 15.71 -17.65 -2.41
N GLY A 96 16.32 -18.79 -2.06
CA GLY A 96 15.68 -19.82 -1.23
C GLY A 96 15.14 -19.25 0.08
N SER A 97 15.96 -18.49 0.80
CA SER A 97 15.54 -17.89 2.08
C SER A 97 14.42 -16.83 1.93
N GLU A 98 14.39 -16.10 0.83
CA GLU A 98 13.31 -15.16 0.52
C GLU A 98 12.02 -15.89 0.15
N ALA A 99 12.14 -16.94 -0.66
CA ALA A 99 11.01 -17.80 -1.06
C ALA A 99 10.39 -18.51 0.15
N ASP A 100 11.21 -19.06 1.05
CA ASP A 100 10.75 -19.72 2.27
C ASP A 100 10.06 -18.74 3.22
N ARG A 101 10.56 -17.52 3.33
CA ARG A 101 9.94 -16.47 4.12
C ARG A 101 8.56 -16.07 3.56
N VAL A 102 8.48 -15.84 2.24
CA VAL A 102 7.20 -15.53 1.58
C VAL A 102 6.21 -16.69 1.75
N ALA A 103 6.66 -17.93 1.57
CA ALA A 103 5.82 -19.11 1.75
C ALA A 103 5.33 -19.26 3.20
N GLY A 104 6.19 -19.05 4.20
CA GLY A 104 5.80 -19.14 5.61
C GLY A 104 4.79 -18.06 6.00
N MET A 105 4.97 -16.83 5.56
CA MET A 105 3.99 -15.75 5.75
C MET A 105 2.66 -16.05 5.05
N GLN A 106 2.70 -16.52 3.81
CA GLN A 106 1.51 -16.93 3.05
C GLN A 106 0.75 -18.03 3.77
N GLU A 107 1.44 -19.10 4.19
CA GLU A 107 0.84 -20.23 4.90
C GLU A 107 0.17 -19.76 6.20
N SER A 108 0.83 -18.93 6.99
CA SER A 108 0.27 -18.37 8.22
C SER A 108 -1.03 -17.60 7.97
N VAL A 109 -1.05 -16.71 6.97
CA VAL A 109 -2.27 -15.95 6.62
C VAL A 109 -3.38 -16.88 6.14
N LEU A 110 -3.08 -17.83 5.26
CA LEU A 110 -4.08 -18.71 4.65
C LEU A 110 -4.61 -19.78 5.61
N SER A 111 -3.83 -20.20 6.60
CA SER A 111 -4.23 -21.17 7.65
C SER A 111 -4.91 -20.51 8.84
N HIS A 112 -4.82 -19.17 9.00
CA HIS A 112 -5.46 -18.48 10.11
C HIS A 112 -6.99 -18.67 10.07
N PRO A 113 -7.64 -19.09 11.19
CA PRO A 113 -9.03 -19.54 11.19
C PRO A 113 -10.05 -18.52 10.68
N VAL A 114 -9.79 -17.24 10.93
CA VAL A 114 -10.65 -16.14 10.51
C VAL A 114 -10.10 -15.48 9.25
N LEU A 115 -8.86 -14.97 9.31
CA LEU A 115 -8.23 -14.23 8.21
C LEU A 115 -8.20 -15.03 6.91
N GLY A 116 -7.86 -16.33 6.97
CA GLY A 116 -7.81 -17.21 5.80
C GLY A 116 -9.16 -17.33 5.08
N ARG A 117 -10.29 -17.24 5.80
CA ARG A 117 -11.63 -17.22 5.17
C ARG A 117 -11.86 -15.95 4.36
N PHE A 118 -11.51 -14.80 4.91
CA PHE A 118 -11.66 -13.52 4.23
C PHE A 118 -10.73 -13.41 3.02
N VAL A 119 -9.48 -13.80 3.17
CA VAL A 119 -8.51 -13.77 2.06
C VAL A 119 -8.91 -14.71 0.92
N LYS A 120 -9.50 -15.89 1.22
CA LYS A 120 -10.00 -16.84 0.22
C LYS A 120 -11.39 -16.52 -0.33
N ALA A 121 -12.14 -15.61 0.32
CA ALA A 121 -13.48 -15.24 -0.13
C ALA A 121 -13.45 -14.60 -1.53
N HIS A 122 -14.54 -14.68 -2.25
CA HIS A 122 -14.67 -14.09 -3.58
C HIS A 122 -14.55 -12.56 -3.51
N GLY A 123 -13.89 -11.98 -4.49
CA GLY A 123 -13.62 -10.54 -4.55
C GLY A 123 -12.63 -10.20 -5.65
N ARG A 124 -12.34 -8.92 -5.80
CA ARG A 124 -11.44 -8.37 -6.82
C ARG A 124 -10.10 -8.00 -6.17
N CYS A 125 -8.99 -8.50 -6.74
CA CYS A 125 -7.63 -8.15 -6.31
C CYS A 125 -7.06 -7.05 -7.19
N GLU A 126 -6.18 -6.22 -6.61
CA GLU A 126 -5.48 -5.12 -7.30
C GLU A 126 -6.45 -4.16 -7.99
N LEU A 127 -7.53 -3.82 -7.29
CA LEU A 127 -8.61 -3.01 -7.83
C LEU A 127 -8.27 -1.53 -7.75
N SER A 128 -8.06 -0.89 -8.89
CA SER A 128 -7.81 0.56 -8.99
C SER A 128 -9.13 1.33 -9.02
N VAL A 129 -9.22 2.37 -8.19
CA VAL A 129 -10.39 3.24 -8.10
C VAL A 129 -9.94 4.68 -8.28
N PHE A 130 -10.66 5.40 -9.12
CA PHE A 130 -10.47 6.82 -9.40
C PHE A 130 -11.74 7.58 -9.07
N ALA A 131 -11.60 8.71 -8.44
CA ALA A 131 -12.72 9.60 -8.10
C ALA A 131 -12.29 11.05 -8.12
N THR A 132 -13.26 11.94 -8.21
CA THR A 132 -13.03 13.37 -7.96
C THR A 132 -13.43 13.68 -6.53
N ASP A 133 -12.52 14.26 -5.76
CA ASP A 133 -12.84 14.75 -4.42
C ASP A 133 -13.95 15.82 -4.50
N PRO A 134 -15.08 15.63 -3.82
CA PRO A 134 -16.22 16.53 -3.94
C PRO A 134 -15.98 17.93 -3.37
N GLU A 135 -14.99 18.10 -2.49
CA GLU A 135 -14.70 19.38 -1.85
C GLU A 135 -13.71 20.23 -2.68
N THR A 136 -12.65 19.61 -3.19
CA THR A 136 -11.58 20.33 -3.89
C THR A 136 -11.63 20.20 -5.42
N GLY A 137 -12.40 19.25 -5.94
CA GLY A 137 -12.38 18.92 -7.36
C GLY A 137 -11.14 18.17 -7.83
N VAL A 138 -10.23 17.81 -6.94
CA VAL A 138 -8.99 17.10 -7.27
C VAL A 138 -9.30 15.66 -7.66
N LEU A 139 -8.68 15.19 -8.74
CA LEU A 139 -8.70 13.79 -9.12
C LEU A 139 -7.81 12.98 -8.16
N VAL A 140 -8.40 11.98 -7.53
CA VAL A 140 -7.74 11.09 -6.59
C VAL A 140 -7.75 9.65 -7.09
N LYS A 141 -6.81 8.84 -6.62
CA LYS A 141 -6.76 7.41 -6.93
C LYS A 141 -6.30 6.58 -5.75
N CYS A 142 -6.86 5.39 -5.64
CA CYS A 142 -6.39 4.36 -4.73
C CYS A 142 -6.39 2.99 -5.41
N ARG A 143 -5.71 2.02 -4.78
CA ARG A 143 -5.72 0.63 -5.24
C ARG A 143 -5.90 -0.27 -4.03
N PHE A 144 -7.01 -0.99 -4.03
CA PHE A 144 -7.28 -2.01 -3.03
C PHE A 144 -6.48 -3.28 -3.35
N ASP A 145 -5.78 -3.83 -2.37
CA ASP A 145 -5.14 -5.14 -2.50
C ASP A 145 -6.21 -6.19 -2.79
N LYS A 146 -7.31 -6.19 -2.02
CA LYS A 146 -8.50 -6.98 -2.28
C LYS A 146 -9.76 -6.28 -1.79
N LEU A 147 -10.78 -6.29 -2.63
CA LEU A 147 -12.13 -5.88 -2.27
C LEU A 147 -13.09 -7.06 -2.45
N LEU A 148 -13.69 -7.51 -1.34
CA LEU A 148 -14.66 -8.59 -1.33
C LEU A 148 -16.02 -8.13 -1.91
N ASP A 149 -16.80 -9.06 -2.43
CA ASP A 149 -18.18 -8.79 -2.88
C ASP A 149 -19.08 -8.30 -1.73
N ALA A 150 -18.73 -8.64 -0.49
CA ALA A 150 -19.35 -8.11 0.72
C ALA A 150 -18.90 -6.69 1.10
N LYS A 151 -18.29 -5.94 0.16
CA LYS A 151 -17.79 -4.58 0.37
C LYS A 151 -16.80 -4.43 1.54
N LEU A 152 -16.05 -5.48 1.83
CA LEU A 152 -14.95 -5.44 2.81
C LEU A 152 -13.62 -5.30 2.07
N ALA A 153 -12.87 -4.26 2.40
CA ALA A 153 -11.52 -4.08 1.89
C ALA A 153 -10.51 -4.81 2.76
N ILE A 154 -9.59 -5.52 2.13
CA ILE A 154 -8.46 -6.20 2.78
C ILE A 154 -7.18 -5.63 2.22
N ASP A 155 -6.28 -5.23 3.10
CA ASP A 155 -4.96 -4.73 2.77
C ASP A 155 -3.90 -5.57 3.50
N VAL A 156 -2.97 -6.15 2.75
CA VAL A 156 -1.94 -7.05 3.29
C VAL A 156 -0.76 -6.24 3.80
N LYS A 157 -0.37 -6.46 5.04
CA LYS A 157 0.78 -5.78 5.64
C LYS A 157 1.75 -6.77 6.29
N LYS A 158 3.03 -6.70 5.92
CA LYS A 158 4.07 -7.35 6.71
C LYS A 158 4.56 -6.42 7.82
N THR A 159 4.86 -6.98 8.97
CA THR A 159 5.36 -6.25 10.13
C THR A 159 6.52 -6.99 10.77
N GLN A 160 7.27 -6.32 11.63
CA GLN A 160 8.32 -6.96 12.44
C GLN A 160 7.73 -7.60 13.71
N ASP A 161 6.72 -6.97 14.30
CA ASP A 161 6.05 -7.43 15.52
C ASP A 161 4.59 -6.97 15.49
N LEU A 162 3.65 -7.89 15.63
CA LEU A 162 2.22 -7.58 15.67
C LEU A 162 1.81 -6.77 16.90
N ARG A 163 2.54 -6.91 18.02
CA ARG A 163 2.28 -6.12 19.25
C ARG A 163 2.53 -4.63 19.04
N ASP A 164 3.43 -4.31 18.12
CA ASP A 164 3.79 -2.94 17.74
C ASP A 164 3.07 -2.45 16.47
N PHE A 165 2.05 -3.20 15.98
CA PHE A 165 1.36 -2.83 14.76
C PHE A 165 0.69 -1.45 14.83
N GLY A 166 0.21 -1.05 16.01
CA GLY A 166 -0.31 0.31 16.24
C GLY A 166 0.72 1.41 15.96
N LYS A 167 2.00 1.17 16.31
CA LYS A 167 3.10 2.09 15.95
C LYS A 167 3.30 2.13 14.43
N SER A 168 3.18 0.98 13.76
CA SER A 168 3.23 0.91 12.29
C SER A 168 2.07 1.65 11.64
N VAL A 169 0.86 1.55 12.20
CA VAL A 169 -0.33 2.30 11.76
C VAL A 169 -0.04 3.81 11.77
N ALA A 170 0.48 4.32 12.88
CA ALA A 170 0.81 5.73 13.02
C ALA A 170 1.99 6.16 12.12
N TYR A 171 3.07 5.38 12.13
CA TYR A 171 4.31 5.74 11.40
C TYR A 171 4.15 5.72 9.87
N TYR A 172 3.44 4.72 9.34
CA TYR A 172 3.20 4.59 7.89
C TYR A 172 1.89 5.21 7.43
N GLY A 173 1.10 5.80 8.33
CA GLY A 173 -0.19 6.41 8.00
C GLY A 173 -1.21 5.40 7.47
N TYR A 174 -1.29 4.18 8.05
CA TYR A 174 -2.27 3.18 7.62
C TYR A 174 -3.70 3.60 7.95
N HIS A 175 -3.91 4.36 9.02
CA HIS A 175 -5.18 4.99 9.36
C HIS A 175 -5.62 5.99 8.27
N MET A 176 -4.70 6.82 7.78
CA MET A 176 -4.94 7.71 6.65
C MET A 176 -5.24 6.91 5.36
N GLN A 177 -4.52 5.80 5.12
CA GLN A 177 -4.80 4.92 3.97
C GLN A 177 -6.22 4.36 4.04
N ALA A 178 -6.60 3.78 5.18
CA ALA A 178 -7.92 3.16 5.36
C ALA A 178 -9.04 4.18 5.17
N ALA A 179 -8.94 5.35 5.79
CA ALA A 179 -9.91 6.43 5.69
C ALA A 179 -10.02 6.94 4.25
N PHE A 180 -8.89 7.27 3.62
CA PHE A 180 -8.85 7.76 2.25
C PHE A 180 -9.44 6.78 1.24
N TYR A 181 -9.08 5.48 1.33
CA TYR A 181 -9.59 4.45 0.42
C TYR A 181 -11.10 4.25 0.58
N THR A 182 -11.59 4.27 1.83
CA THR A 182 -13.02 4.17 2.12
C THR A 182 -13.80 5.32 1.49
N ASP A 183 -13.29 6.53 1.61
CA ASP A 183 -13.97 7.72 1.11
C ASP A 183 -13.83 7.82 -0.43
N VAL A 184 -12.69 7.47 -1.01
CA VAL A 184 -12.52 7.37 -2.48
C VAL A 184 -13.49 6.35 -3.09
N TRP A 185 -13.72 5.21 -2.43
CA TRP A 185 -14.72 4.24 -2.86
C TRP A 185 -16.11 4.86 -2.88
N LYS A 186 -16.49 5.54 -1.82
CA LYS A 186 -17.79 6.22 -1.71
C LYS A 186 -17.96 7.30 -2.79
N TRP A 187 -16.93 8.09 -3.05
CA TRP A 187 -16.98 9.11 -4.10
C TRP A 187 -17.09 8.50 -5.50
N ALA A 188 -16.45 7.37 -5.73
CA ALA A 188 -16.47 6.70 -7.02
C ALA A 188 -17.79 5.97 -7.31
N THR A 189 -18.39 5.34 -6.30
CA THR A 189 -19.51 4.42 -6.50
C THR A 189 -20.84 4.90 -5.92
N GLY A 190 -20.80 5.85 -4.99
CA GLY A 190 -21.96 6.26 -4.18
C GLY A 190 -22.29 5.29 -3.04
N GLU A 191 -21.52 4.21 -2.87
CA GLU A 191 -21.76 3.17 -1.88
C GLU A 191 -20.73 3.24 -0.75
N ASP A 192 -21.15 2.90 0.47
CA ASP A 192 -20.24 2.74 1.59
C ASP A 192 -19.55 1.37 1.56
N LEU A 193 -18.30 1.30 2.06
CA LEU A 193 -17.68 0.04 2.42
C LEU A 193 -18.22 -0.44 3.77
N ASP A 194 -18.43 -1.74 3.91
CA ASP A 194 -18.84 -2.35 5.17
C ASP A 194 -17.66 -2.45 6.18
N GLY A 195 -16.44 -2.31 5.69
CA GLY A 195 -15.24 -2.24 6.53
C GLY A 195 -13.93 -2.23 5.75
N PHE A 196 -12.89 -1.83 6.47
CA PHE A 196 -11.50 -1.90 6.01
C PHE A 196 -10.66 -2.66 7.04
N MET A 197 -9.92 -3.68 6.61
CA MET A 197 -9.13 -4.51 7.50
C MET A 197 -7.72 -4.72 6.96
N PHE A 198 -6.78 -4.88 7.88
CA PHE A 198 -5.41 -5.25 7.59
C PHE A 198 -5.20 -6.73 7.86
N ALA A 199 -4.69 -7.45 6.85
CA ALA A 199 -4.14 -8.79 6.98
C ALA A 199 -2.67 -8.65 7.35
N ALA A 200 -2.37 -8.51 8.63
CA ALA A 200 -1.01 -8.30 9.12
C ALA A 200 -0.31 -9.63 9.40
N VAL A 201 0.96 -9.74 9.00
CA VAL A 201 1.79 -10.93 9.23
C VAL A 201 3.22 -10.54 9.57
N GLU A 202 3.83 -11.24 10.53
CA GLU A 202 5.22 -11.04 10.92
C GLU A 202 6.18 -11.61 9.88
N GLU A 203 7.21 -10.80 9.54
CA GLU A 203 8.23 -11.20 8.56
C GLU A 203 9.14 -12.33 9.07
N GLN A 204 9.33 -12.41 10.38
CA GLN A 204 10.17 -13.43 11.03
C GLN A 204 9.33 -14.59 11.56
N MET A 205 9.96 -15.77 11.66
CA MET A 205 9.34 -16.92 12.33
C MET A 205 8.88 -16.55 13.76
N PRO A 206 7.70 -16.97 14.18
CA PRO A 206 6.85 -18.00 13.58
C PRO A 206 5.86 -17.48 12.52
N HIS A 207 6.05 -16.28 11.97
CA HIS A 207 5.16 -15.62 11.02
C HIS A 207 3.74 -15.43 11.56
N ALA A 208 3.61 -15.04 12.83
CA ALA A 208 2.31 -14.80 13.43
C ALA A 208 1.48 -13.85 12.56
N SER A 209 0.20 -14.14 12.38
CA SER A 209 -0.70 -13.32 11.57
C SER A 209 -1.95 -12.92 12.34
N ALA A 210 -2.51 -11.78 12.00
CA ALA A 210 -3.70 -11.23 12.62
C ALA A 210 -4.55 -10.47 11.62
N MET A 211 -5.86 -10.46 11.85
CA MET A 211 -6.80 -9.55 11.20
C MET A 211 -7.00 -8.35 12.13
N ILE A 212 -6.70 -7.16 11.62
CA ILE A 212 -6.72 -5.92 12.39
C ILE A 212 -7.66 -4.92 11.71
N THR A 213 -8.53 -4.31 12.49
CA THR A 213 -9.37 -3.18 12.08
C THR A 213 -8.97 -1.95 12.89
N LEU A 214 -9.29 -0.79 12.39
CA LEU A 214 -9.13 0.47 13.12
C LEU A 214 -10.43 0.85 13.79
N ASP A 215 -10.33 1.53 14.92
CA ASP A 215 -11.47 2.15 15.58
C ASP A 215 -11.87 3.48 14.88
N ASP A 216 -13.00 4.02 15.29
CA ASP A 216 -13.54 5.25 14.70
C ASP A 216 -12.60 6.44 14.92
N GLU A 217 -11.92 6.51 16.07
CA GLU A 217 -10.97 7.59 16.37
C GLU A 217 -9.78 7.57 15.39
N ALA A 218 -9.19 6.40 15.13
CA ALA A 218 -8.11 6.26 14.16
C ALA A 218 -8.58 6.60 12.74
N MET A 219 -9.79 6.20 12.36
CA MET A 219 -10.37 6.55 11.06
C MET A 219 -10.62 8.06 10.93
N ASP A 220 -11.08 8.72 11.98
CA ASP A 220 -11.32 10.17 11.97
C ASP A 220 -10.01 10.96 11.92
N ILE A 221 -8.97 10.53 12.65
CA ILE A 221 -7.63 11.10 12.52
C ILE A 221 -7.13 10.95 11.08
N GLY A 222 -7.30 9.77 10.50
CA GLY A 222 -6.92 9.51 9.11
C GLY A 222 -7.64 10.43 8.11
N ARG A 223 -8.93 10.70 8.33
CA ARG A 223 -9.71 11.65 7.52
C ARG A 223 -9.17 13.08 7.66
N MET A 224 -8.89 13.53 8.87
CA MET A 224 -8.32 14.85 9.10
C MET A 224 -6.98 15.02 8.37
N GLU A 225 -6.12 14.00 8.43
CA GLU A 225 -4.80 14.04 7.79
C GLU A 225 -4.90 14.08 6.27
N TYR A 226 -5.63 13.17 5.64
CA TYR A 226 -5.74 13.19 4.18
C TYR A 226 -6.48 14.43 3.69
N ARG A 227 -7.47 14.92 4.41
CA ARG A 227 -8.20 16.14 4.05
C ARG A 227 -7.28 17.35 4.07
N LYS A 228 -6.47 17.48 5.14
CA LYS A 228 -5.44 18.53 5.21
C LYS A 228 -4.48 18.46 4.01
N ALA A 229 -3.97 17.27 3.71
CA ALA A 229 -3.05 17.07 2.60
C ALA A 229 -3.71 17.41 1.24
N LEU A 230 -4.96 17.01 1.05
CA LEU A 230 -5.68 17.21 -0.20
C LEU A 230 -6.01 18.70 -0.44
N ASN A 231 -6.42 19.42 0.61
CA ASN A 231 -6.63 20.85 0.54
C ASN A 231 -5.32 21.60 0.23
N THR A 232 -4.23 21.24 0.92
CA THR A 232 -2.90 21.79 0.64
C THR A 232 -2.48 21.53 -0.82
N TYR A 233 -2.70 20.29 -1.31
CA TYR A 233 -2.40 19.95 -2.70
C TYR A 233 -3.20 20.81 -3.70
N ALA A 234 -4.52 20.95 -3.46
CA ALA A 234 -5.38 21.75 -4.31
C ALA A 234 -4.92 23.23 -4.39
N GLU A 235 -4.62 23.82 -3.23
CA GLU A 235 -4.09 25.21 -3.17
C GLU A 235 -2.76 25.36 -3.90
N CYS A 236 -1.83 24.40 -3.71
CA CYS A 236 -0.54 24.42 -4.38
C CYS A 236 -0.69 24.26 -5.90
N PHE A 237 -1.62 23.41 -6.33
CA PHE A 237 -1.89 23.18 -7.74
C PHE A 237 -2.52 24.41 -8.41
N GLU A 238 -3.48 25.07 -7.74
CA GLU A 238 -4.13 26.29 -8.23
C GLU A 238 -3.17 27.47 -8.38
N ARG A 239 -2.26 27.64 -7.40
CA ARG A 239 -1.30 28.77 -7.37
C ARG A 239 0.02 28.48 -8.07
N ASP A 240 0.29 27.22 -8.40
CA ASP A 240 1.60 26.68 -8.80
C ASP A 240 2.73 27.03 -7.81
N GLU A 241 2.40 27.04 -6.51
CA GLU A 241 3.32 27.32 -5.42
C GLU A 241 3.60 26.07 -4.59
N TRP A 242 4.84 25.58 -4.62
CA TRP A 242 5.25 24.32 -3.99
C TRP A 242 6.32 24.55 -2.93
N ASN A 243 5.90 25.00 -1.76
CA ASN A 243 6.78 25.44 -0.69
C ASN A 243 7.40 24.29 0.10
N GLY A 244 8.62 24.54 0.65
CA GLY A 244 9.28 23.63 1.59
C GLY A 244 8.70 23.69 3.00
N ILE A 245 9.33 22.98 3.94
CA ILE A 245 8.87 22.91 5.35
C ILE A 245 8.99 24.27 6.05
N TYR A 246 10.09 24.97 5.77
CA TYR A 246 10.37 26.26 6.37
C TYR A 246 10.45 27.35 5.29
N GLN A 247 9.57 28.33 5.36
CA GLN A 247 9.61 29.52 4.52
C GLN A 247 10.36 30.66 5.19
N GLU A 248 10.45 30.62 6.53
CA GLU A 248 11.10 31.64 7.36
C GLU A 248 12.17 30.98 8.25
N LEU A 249 13.07 31.80 8.82
CA LEU A 249 14.07 31.35 9.76
C LEU A 249 13.39 30.78 11.01
N ALA A 250 13.54 29.48 11.25
CA ALA A 250 13.00 28.81 12.43
C ALA A 250 14.13 28.23 13.29
N PRO A 251 14.15 28.46 14.61
CA PRO A 251 15.12 27.84 15.50
C PRO A 251 14.85 26.33 15.60
N VAL A 252 15.91 25.53 15.52
CA VAL A 252 15.85 24.08 15.74
C VAL A 252 16.10 23.79 17.21
N GLN A 253 15.16 23.10 17.84
CA GLN A 253 15.32 22.58 19.20
C GLN A 253 15.93 21.19 19.14
N LEU A 254 16.93 20.93 20.00
CA LEU A 254 17.49 19.60 20.14
C LEU A 254 16.47 18.70 20.87
N PRO A 255 16.34 17.43 20.46
CA PRO A 255 15.50 16.49 21.18
C PRO A 255 16.00 16.31 22.61
N SER A 256 15.10 16.28 23.58
CA SER A 256 15.35 16.05 25.00
C SER A 256 15.76 14.59 25.27
#